data_3542db72d3cbcb077fd055961aad51cc
#
_entry.id   3542db72d3cbcb077fd055961aad51cc
#
_cell.length_a   1.000
_cell.length_b   1.000
_cell.length_c   1.000
_cell.angle_alpha   90.00
_cell.angle_beta   90.00
_cell.angle_gamma   90.00
#
_symmetry.space_group_name_H-M   'P 1'
#
loop_
_entity.id
_entity.type
_entity.pdbx_description
1 polymer ?
#
loop_
_entity_poly.entity_id
_entity_poly.type
_entity_poly.pdbx_seq_one_letter_code
_entity_poly.pdbx_strand_id
1 'polypeptide(L)'
;MEIANTLYLSKRDEWRSWLEEHHHHKKEVWLVYYRASTGQPGLNYDDSVEEPLCFGWIDSVIKKIDHEKYARKFTPRRAGSKWSASNKRRVLRMIEAGCMTPAGIGKVDFALNEVKEQVEPGMERPILALSEGLRQTLMESVKAWQMFNRLPASQQRQYIGWIMDAKKTESRQRRVKEVITMLEAGRQLGMK
;
A
#
# COMPACT_ATOMS: atom_id res chain seq x y z
N MET A 1 23.07 11.72 13.85
CA MET A 1 23.67 11.30 12.58
C MET A 1 22.78 11.84 11.49
N GLU A 2 23.23 12.86 10.78
CA GLU A 2 22.47 13.44 9.67
C GLU A 2 22.36 12.45 8.52
N ILE A 3 21.17 12.35 7.94
CA ILE A 3 20.93 11.55 6.75
C ILE A 3 21.09 12.51 5.56
N ALA A 4 22.13 12.34 4.77
CA ALA A 4 22.32 13.12 3.54
C ALA A 4 21.30 12.72 2.47
N ASN A 5 21.00 13.62 1.54
CA ASN A 5 20.07 13.40 0.43
C ASN A 5 18.63 13.03 0.88
N THR A 6 18.12 13.75 1.86
CA THR A 6 16.72 13.63 2.29
C THR A 6 15.78 14.41 1.38
N LEU A 7 14.61 13.85 1.13
CA LEU A 7 13.53 14.44 0.36
C LEU A 7 12.22 14.29 1.14
N TYR A 8 11.43 15.34 1.22
CA TYR A 8 10.08 15.29 1.75
C TYR A 8 9.09 15.64 0.64
N LEU A 9 8.15 14.73 0.39
CA LEU A 9 7.11 14.89 -0.60
C LEU A 9 5.77 14.44 -0.01
N SER A 10 4.71 15.12 -0.42
CA SER A 10 3.36 14.82 0.06
C SER A 10 2.43 14.27 -1.03
N LYS A 11 2.81 14.41 -2.29
CA LYS A 11 2.00 14.00 -3.44
C LYS A 11 2.72 12.97 -4.30
N ARG A 12 1.94 12.05 -4.86
CA ARG A 12 2.43 11.00 -5.78
C ARG A 12 3.11 11.58 -7.01
N ASP A 13 2.51 12.62 -7.61
CA ASP A 13 3.03 13.23 -8.83
C ASP A 13 4.39 13.92 -8.61
N GLU A 14 4.60 14.54 -7.43
CA GLU A 14 5.89 15.12 -7.06
C GLU A 14 6.99 14.05 -6.98
N TRP A 15 6.65 12.86 -6.42
CA TRP A 15 7.56 11.73 -6.33
C TRP A 15 7.88 11.16 -7.72
N ARG A 16 6.86 11.02 -8.57
CA ARG A 16 7.05 10.59 -9.95
C ARG A 16 7.96 11.54 -10.73
N SER A 17 7.70 12.84 -10.68
CA SER A 17 8.51 13.87 -11.36
C SER A 17 9.96 13.84 -10.89
N TRP A 18 10.18 13.68 -9.59
CA TRP A 18 11.55 13.54 -9.07
C TRP A 18 12.25 12.30 -9.61
N LEU A 19 11.56 11.16 -9.70
CA LEU A 19 12.12 9.94 -10.26
C LEU A 19 12.40 10.07 -11.77
N GLU A 20 11.53 10.73 -12.51
CA GLU A 20 11.72 11.00 -13.95
C GLU A 20 13.03 11.75 -14.19
N GLU A 21 13.32 12.75 -13.40
CA GLU A 21 14.51 13.57 -13.51
C GLU A 21 15.79 12.87 -13.01
N HIS A 22 15.67 12.05 -11.94
CA HIS A 22 16.85 11.66 -11.16
C HIS A 22 17.19 10.16 -11.20
N HIS A 23 16.25 9.28 -11.61
CA HIS A 23 16.44 7.82 -11.50
C HIS A 23 17.67 7.27 -12.21
N HIS A 24 18.12 7.92 -13.29
CA HIS A 24 19.21 7.45 -14.14
C HIS A 24 20.61 7.81 -13.62
N HIS A 25 20.75 8.83 -12.76
CA HIS A 25 22.04 9.29 -12.26
C HIS A 25 22.20 9.24 -10.73
N LYS A 26 21.11 9.25 -9.96
CA LYS A 26 21.17 9.11 -8.51
C LYS A 26 21.36 7.66 -8.11
N LYS A 27 22.15 7.43 -7.05
CA LYS A 27 22.40 6.11 -6.48
C LYS A 27 21.48 5.78 -5.31
N GLU A 28 20.95 6.80 -4.67
CA GLU A 28 20.04 6.69 -3.52
C GLU A 28 19.34 8.00 -3.22
N VAL A 29 18.21 7.89 -2.50
CA VAL A 29 17.51 9.00 -1.88
C VAL A 29 16.85 8.51 -0.61
N TRP A 30 16.71 9.39 0.37
CA TRP A 30 15.99 9.13 1.61
C TRP A 30 14.69 9.93 1.63
N LEU A 31 13.56 9.26 1.47
CA LEU A 31 12.25 9.88 1.56
C LEU A 31 11.83 9.97 3.03
N VAL A 32 11.52 11.17 3.48
CA VAL A 32 11.11 11.46 4.87
C VAL A 32 9.61 11.31 4.99
N TYR A 33 9.18 10.66 6.05
CA TYR A 33 7.78 10.48 6.42
C TYR A 33 7.52 11.02 7.82
N TYR A 34 6.42 11.70 7.99
CA TYR A 34 5.88 12.03 9.30
C TYR A 34 5.00 10.90 9.82
N ARG A 35 5.01 10.70 11.13
CA ARG A 35 4.08 9.76 11.76
C ARG A 35 2.66 10.29 11.70
N ALA A 36 1.69 9.40 11.62
CA ALA A 36 0.26 9.77 11.55
C ALA A 36 -0.17 10.67 12.71
N SER A 37 0.45 10.52 13.89
CA SER A 37 0.18 11.33 15.08
C SER A 37 0.47 12.81 14.93
N THR A 38 1.29 13.21 13.93
CA THR A 38 1.65 14.62 13.72
C THR A 38 0.62 15.39 12.89
N GLY A 39 -0.30 14.69 12.22
CA GLY A 39 -1.24 15.32 11.28
C GLY A 39 -0.62 15.90 10.02
N GLN A 40 0.71 15.79 9.85
CA GLN A 40 1.40 16.31 8.68
C GLN A 40 1.06 15.48 7.44
N PRO A 41 0.78 16.12 6.29
CA PRO A 41 0.57 15.42 5.03
C PRO A 41 1.81 14.62 4.65
N GLY A 42 1.62 13.50 3.99
CA GLY A 42 2.74 12.68 3.53
C GLY A 42 2.31 11.73 2.43
N LEU A 43 3.28 11.28 1.66
CA LEU A 43 3.05 10.29 0.64
C LEU A 43 2.62 8.98 1.29
N ASN A 44 1.54 8.37 0.80
CA ASN A 44 1.13 7.07 1.31
C ASN A 44 2.15 5.98 0.94
N TYR A 45 2.15 4.88 1.69
CA TYR A 45 3.14 3.83 1.51
C TYR A 45 3.07 3.18 0.12
N ASP A 46 1.88 2.90 -0.38
CA ASP A 46 1.73 2.22 -1.68
C ASP A 46 2.25 3.10 -2.83
N ASP A 47 1.89 4.37 -2.88
CA ASP A 47 2.41 5.32 -3.88
C ASP A 47 3.94 5.47 -3.76
N SER A 48 4.45 5.49 -2.52
CA SER A 48 5.89 5.63 -2.29
C SER A 48 6.71 4.44 -2.78
N VAL A 49 6.11 3.25 -2.91
CA VAL A 49 6.75 2.03 -3.43
C VAL A 49 6.44 1.81 -4.91
N GLU A 50 5.22 2.09 -5.36
CA GLU A 50 4.78 1.86 -6.73
C GLU A 50 5.53 2.74 -7.73
N GLU A 51 5.67 4.03 -7.45
CA GLU A 51 6.40 4.94 -8.35
C GLU A 51 7.86 4.51 -8.56
N PRO A 52 8.68 4.26 -7.52
CA PRO A 52 10.05 3.79 -7.73
C PRO A 52 10.13 2.48 -8.53
N LEU A 53 9.20 1.54 -8.31
CA LEU A 53 9.16 0.30 -9.10
C LEU A 53 8.98 0.59 -10.60
N CYS A 54 8.21 1.64 -10.95
CA CYS A 54 8.03 2.06 -12.33
C CYS A 54 9.34 2.53 -12.99
N PHE A 55 10.31 2.97 -12.20
CA PHE A 55 11.64 3.43 -12.64
C PHE A 55 12.78 2.45 -12.31
N GLY A 56 12.43 1.23 -11.88
CA GLY A 56 13.42 0.19 -11.55
C GLY A 56 14.15 0.44 -10.21
N TRP A 57 13.53 1.16 -9.30
CA TRP A 57 14.02 1.41 -7.94
C TRP A 57 13.24 0.61 -6.91
N ILE A 58 13.79 0.48 -5.70
CA ILE A 58 13.18 -0.26 -4.58
C ILE A 58 13.52 0.42 -3.25
N ASP A 59 12.60 0.32 -2.32
CA ASP A 59 12.86 0.66 -0.92
C ASP A 59 13.76 -0.38 -0.25
N SER A 60 14.50 0.05 0.75
CA SER A 60 15.45 -0.82 1.45
C SER A 60 15.40 -0.59 2.97
N VAL A 61 16.13 0.37 3.47
CA VAL A 61 16.33 0.60 4.90
C VAL A 61 15.38 1.67 5.42
N ILE A 62 14.84 1.46 6.64
CA ILE A 62 14.10 2.47 7.38
C ILE A 62 14.99 2.96 8.52
N LYS A 63 15.11 4.28 8.69
CA LYS A 63 15.79 4.91 9.81
C LYS A 63 14.85 5.86 10.55
N LYS A 64 14.83 5.75 11.87
CA LYS A 64 14.20 6.76 12.73
C LYS A 64 15.05 8.03 12.69
N ILE A 65 14.43 9.18 12.48
CA ILE A 65 15.06 10.50 12.58
C ILE A 65 14.86 11.02 14.00
N ASP A 66 13.60 11.16 14.41
CA ASP A 66 13.20 11.62 15.74
C ASP A 66 11.86 10.95 16.17
N HIS A 67 11.15 11.55 17.13
CA HIS A 67 9.88 11.03 17.63
C HIS A 67 8.72 11.24 16.63
N GLU A 68 8.85 12.18 15.70
CA GLU A 68 7.83 12.53 14.72
C GLU A 68 8.11 11.96 13.33
N LYS A 69 9.39 11.72 12.99
CA LYS A 69 9.83 11.42 11.61
C LYS A 69 10.67 10.16 11.52
N TYR A 70 10.55 9.52 10.39
CA TYR A 70 11.45 8.47 9.93
C TYR A 70 11.76 8.68 8.45
N ALA A 71 12.85 8.10 7.97
CA ALA A 71 13.20 8.11 6.57
C ALA A 71 13.29 6.68 6.03
N ARG A 72 12.90 6.52 4.78
CA ARG A 72 13.04 5.28 4.02
C ARG A 72 13.99 5.53 2.85
N LYS A 73 14.97 4.65 2.71
CA LYS A 73 15.95 4.69 1.64
C LYS A 73 15.41 4.02 0.40
N PHE A 74 15.55 4.67 -0.74
CA PHE A 74 15.29 4.12 -2.06
C PHE A 74 16.58 4.06 -2.88
N THR A 75 16.73 3.00 -3.65
CA THR A 75 17.92 2.76 -4.48
C THR A 75 17.53 2.07 -5.78
N PRO A 76 18.33 2.22 -6.86
CA PRO A 76 18.15 1.39 -8.04
C PRO A 76 18.19 -0.09 -7.69
N ARG A 77 17.27 -0.84 -8.26
CA ARG A 77 17.17 -2.29 -8.05
C ARG A 77 18.37 -3.00 -8.68
N ARG A 78 19.03 -3.84 -7.91
CA ARG A 78 20.15 -4.67 -8.42
C ARG A 78 19.61 -5.82 -9.25
N ALA A 79 20.33 -6.18 -10.31
CA ALA A 79 20.03 -7.37 -11.09
C ALA A 79 20.05 -8.63 -10.21
N GLY A 80 19.15 -9.56 -10.43
CA GLY A 80 19.05 -10.81 -9.69
C GLY A 80 18.56 -10.67 -8.24
N SER A 81 18.15 -9.47 -7.80
CA SER A 81 17.57 -9.32 -6.46
C SER A 81 16.17 -9.94 -6.39
N LYS A 82 15.91 -10.69 -5.31
CA LYS A 82 14.62 -11.38 -5.13
C LYS A 82 13.43 -10.40 -5.11
N TRP A 83 12.36 -10.78 -5.76
CA TRP A 83 11.09 -10.07 -5.74
C TRP A 83 10.17 -10.63 -4.66
N SER A 84 9.66 -9.76 -3.80
CA SER A 84 8.57 -10.17 -2.91
C SER A 84 7.27 -10.33 -3.71
N ALA A 85 6.39 -11.21 -3.24
CA ALA A 85 5.08 -11.39 -3.86
C ALA A 85 4.27 -10.08 -3.94
N SER A 86 4.39 -9.19 -2.94
CA SER A 86 3.73 -7.89 -2.94
C SER A 86 4.26 -6.96 -4.04
N ASN A 87 5.58 -6.93 -4.26
CA ASN A 87 6.16 -6.08 -5.30
C ASN A 87 5.91 -6.64 -6.70
N LYS A 88 5.88 -7.96 -6.88
CA LYS A 88 5.45 -8.58 -8.14
C LYS A 88 4.03 -8.13 -8.52
N ARG A 89 3.08 -8.17 -7.56
CA ARG A 89 1.71 -7.70 -7.78
C ARG A 89 1.61 -6.20 -8.07
N ARG A 90 2.42 -5.36 -7.39
CA ARG A 90 2.49 -3.92 -7.70
C ARG A 90 2.94 -3.68 -9.13
N VAL A 91 4.02 -4.36 -9.55
CA VAL A 91 4.52 -4.26 -10.93
C VAL A 91 3.46 -4.65 -11.95
N LEU A 92 2.72 -5.76 -11.74
CA LEU A 92 1.64 -6.13 -12.63
C LEU A 92 0.57 -5.03 -12.76
N ARG A 93 0.11 -4.48 -11.63
CA ARG A 93 -0.84 -3.36 -11.65
C ARG A 93 -0.30 -2.15 -12.40
N MET A 94 0.99 -1.82 -12.21
CA MET A 94 1.62 -0.68 -12.88
C MET A 94 1.80 -0.91 -14.38
N ILE A 95 2.02 -2.16 -14.81
CA ILE A 95 2.02 -2.54 -16.23
C ILE A 95 0.62 -2.38 -16.82
N GLU A 96 -0.40 -2.92 -16.17
CA GLU A 96 -1.81 -2.84 -16.60
C GLU A 96 -2.32 -1.39 -16.65
N ALA A 97 -1.84 -0.54 -15.74
CA ALA A 97 -2.14 0.89 -15.73
C ALA A 97 -1.31 1.72 -16.73
N GLY A 98 -0.37 1.11 -17.46
CA GLY A 98 0.52 1.82 -18.40
C GLY A 98 1.50 2.78 -17.72
N CYS A 99 1.78 2.60 -16.42
CA CYS A 99 2.62 3.50 -15.63
C CYS A 99 4.11 3.14 -15.64
N MET A 100 4.45 1.92 -16.08
CA MET A 100 5.84 1.45 -16.10
C MET A 100 6.68 2.15 -17.17
N THR A 101 7.87 2.55 -16.80
CA THR A 101 8.87 3.08 -17.74
C THR A 101 9.74 1.96 -18.31
N PRO A 102 10.48 2.19 -19.40
CA PRO A 102 11.46 1.23 -19.92
C PRO A 102 12.50 0.82 -18.87
N ALA A 103 12.92 1.75 -18.01
CA ALA A 103 13.87 1.50 -16.92
C ALA A 103 13.28 0.53 -15.88
N GLY A 104 12.00 0.66 -15.56
CA GLY A 104 11.29 -0.23 -14.66
C GLY A 104 11.09 -1.61 -15.28
N ILE A 105 10.60 -1.68 -16.51
CA ILE A 105 10.41 -2.93 -17.25
C ILE A 105 11.72 -3.71 -17.37
N GLY A 106 12.83 -3.04 -17.65
CA GLY A 106 14.16 -3.67 -17.75
C GLY A 106 14.68 -4.31 -16.44
N LYS A 107 14.00 -4.08 -15.32
CA LYS A 107 14.31 -4.72 -14.01
C LYS A 107 13.39 -5.88 -13.67
N VAL A 108 12.37 -6.14 -14.48
CA VAL A 108 11.43 -7.24 -14.27
C VAL A 108 12.05 -8.52 -14.83
N ASP A 109 12.53 -9.40 -13.95
CA ASP A 109 13.23 -10.64 -14.23
C ASP A 109 12.42 -11.90 -13.83
N PHE A 110 11.11 -11.77 -13.73
CA PHE A 110 10.19 -12.87 -13.43
C PHE A 110 9.09 -12.98 -14.50
N ALA A 111 8.56 -14.19 -14.66
CA ALA A 111 7.48 -14.43 -15.61
C ALA A 111 6.17 -13.78 -15.13
N LEU A 112 5.66 -12.82 -15.90
CA LEU A 112 4.46 -12.08 -15.55
C LEU A 112 3.22 -12.99 -15.49
N ASN A 113 3.18 -14.02 -16.33
CA ASN A 113 2.08 -15.00 -16.34
C ASN A 113 2.05 -15.82 -15.05
N GLU A 114 3.21 -16.26 -14.54
CA GLU A 114 3.30 -16.99 -13.26
C GLU A 114 2.76 -16.17 -12.09
N VAL A 115 2.94 -14.84 -12.14
CA VAL A 115 2.40 -13.96 -11.09
C VAL A 115 0.89 -13.81 -11.23
N LYS A 116 0.35 -13.79 -12.46
CA LYS A 116 -1.09 -13.77 -12.71
C LYS A 116 -1.76 -15.06 -12.24
N GLU A 117 -1.11 -16.20 -12.41
CA GLU A 117 -1.60 -17.50 -11.93
C GLU A 117 -1.47 -17.67 -10.42
N GLN A 118 -0.43 -17.07 -9.80
CA GLN A 118 -0.22 -17.05 -8.35
C GLN A 118 -1.04 -15.96 -7.63
N VAL A 119 -1.70 -15.09 -8.37
CA VAL A 119 -2.80 -14.29 -7.83
C VAL A 119 -3.96 -15.25 -7.64
N GLU A 120 -3.91 -15.97 -6.50
CA GLU A 120 -5.07 -16.71 -6.04
C GLU A 120 -6.33 -15.85 -6.21
N PRO A 121 -7.46 -16.42 -6.65
CA PRO A 121 -8.75 -15.70 -6.74
C PRO A 121 -9.19 -15.05 -5.42
N GLY A 122 -8.46 -15.25 -4.33
CA GLY A 122 -8.70 -14.69 -3.00
C GLY A 122 -8.02 -13.37 -2.68
N MET A 123 -7.27 -12.73 -3.61
CA MET A 123 -6.77 -11.35 -3.47
C MET A 123 -7.53 -10.33 -4.33
N GLU A 124 -8.65 -10.72 -4.84
CA GLU A 124 -9.72 -9.83 -5.19
C GLU A 124 -9.99 -8.92 -3.99
N ARG A 125 -10.41 -7.71 -4.26
CA ARG A 125 -10.70 -6.64 -3.29
C ARG A 125 -10.96 -7.21 -1.90
N PRO A 126 -10.32 -6.74 -0.81
CA PRO A 126 -10.39 -7.38 0.52
C PRO A 126 -11.80 -7.80 0.94
N ILE A 127 -12.80 -7.08 0.43
CA ILE A 127 -14.21 -7.35 0.64
C ILE A 127 -14.66 -8.74 0.13
N LEU A 128 -14.01 -9.30 -0.89
CA LEU A 128 -14.35 -10.62 -1.44
C LEU A 128 -13.89 -11.78 -0.53
N ALA A 129 -13.04 -11.50 0.46
CA ALA A 129 -12.72 -12.47 1.52
C ALA A 129 -13.89 -12.66 2.51
N LEU A 130 -14.89 -11.77 2.52
CA LEU A 130 -16.11 -11.97 3.28
C LEU A 130 -17.07 -12.89 2.53
N SER A 131 -17.79 -13.74 3.29
CA SER A 131 -18.94 -14.46 2.72
C SER A 131 -19.95 -13.48 2.17
N GLU A 132 -20.72 -13.92 1.17
CA GLU A 132 -21.72 -13.08 0.49
C GLU A 132 -22.65 -12.35 1.47
N GLY A 133 -23.20 -13.08 2.46
CA GLY A 133 -24.09 -12.49 3.45
C GLY A 133 -23.43 -11.39 4.31
N LEU A 134 -22.16 -11.57 4.71
CA LEU A 134 -21.43 -10.55 5.48
C LEU A 134 -21.10 -9.32 4.61
N ARG A 135 -20.80 -9.54 3.34
CA ARG A 135 -20.58 -8.48 2.37
C ARG A 135 -21.85 -7.66 2.14
N GLN A 136 -22.98 -8.32 1.94
CA GLN A 136 -24.27 -7.67 1.79
C GLN A 136 -24.61 -6.82 3.01
N THR A 137 -24.43 -7.35 4.23
CA THR A 137 -24.66 -6.59 5.46
C THR A 137 -23.81 -5.32 5.53
N LEU A 138 -22.55 -5.36 5.08
CA LEU A 138 -21.71 -4.14 5.02
C LEU A 138 -22.20 -3.16 3.94
N MET A 139 -22.71 -3.66 2.82
CA MET A 139 -23.23 -2.85 1.72
C MET A 139 -24.60 -2.24 2.01
N GLU A 140 -25.38 -2.77 2.97
CA GLU A 140 -26.67 -2.21 3.41
C GLU A 140 -26.52 -0.78 3.94
N SER A 141 -25.38 -0.44 4.56
CA SER A 141 -25.07 0.93 4.90
C SER A 141 -24.26 1.62 3.79
N VAL A 142 -24.95 2.44 3.00
CA VAL A 142 -24.33 3.21 1.92
C VAL A 142 -23.15 4.05 2.42
N LYS A 143 -23.32 4.69 3.61
CA LYS A 143 -22.26 5.51 4.20
C LYS A 143 -21.05 4.68 4.62
N ALA A 144 -21.26 3.56 5.32
CA ALA A 144 -20.18 2.66 5.72
C ALA A 144 -19.47 2.08 4.50
N TRP A 145 -20.22 1.67 3.48
CA TRP A 145 -19.68 1.15 2.24
C TRP A 145 -18.79 2.17 1.49
N GLN A 146 -19.25 3.41 1.37
CA GLN A 146 -18.44 4.49 0.77
C GLN A 146 -17.17 4.76 1.56
N MET A 147 -17.27 4.82 2.90
CA MET A 147 -16.11 5.02 3.76
C MET A 147 -15.14 3.85 3.66
N PHE A 148 -15.63 2.60 3.67
CA PHE A 148 -14.79 1.40 3.50
C PHE A 148 -14.00 1.42 2.19
N ASN A 149 -14.65 1.77 1.07
CA ASN A 149 -13.99 1.82 -0.24
C ASN A 149 -12.94 2.95 -0.36
N ARG A 150 -13.04 4.00 0.47
CA ARG A 150 -12.04 5.08 0.54
C ARG A 150 -10.82 4.71 1.39
N LEU A 151 -10.92 3.66 2.21
CA LEU A 151 -9.78 3.22 3.01
C LEU A 151 -8.68 2.64 2.13
N PRO A 152 -7.41 2.84 2.50
CA PRO A 152 -6.30 2.10 1.92
C PRO A 152 -6.53 0.59 2.02
N ALA A 153 -6.07 -0.18 1.02
CA ALA A 153 -6.26 -1.63 0.98
C ALA A 153 -5.69 -2.36 2.22
N SER A 154 -4.66 -1.81 2.86
CA SER A 154 -4.11 -2.32 4.12
C SER A 154 -5.11 -2.21 5.27
N GLN A 155 -5.80 -1.08 5.38
CA GLN A 155 -6.83 -0.89 6.41
C GLN A 155 -8.08 -1.74 6.11
N GLN A 156 -8.51 -1.84 4.85
CA GLN A 156 -9.58 -2.75 4.47
C GLN A 156 -9.28 -4.18 4.91
N ARG A 157 -8.04 -4.67 4.68
CA ARG A 157 -7.59 -5.99 5.14
C ARG A 157 -7.62 -6.14 6.67
N GLN A 158 -7.30 -5.08 7.42
CA GLN A 158 -7.39 -5.12 8.89
C GLN A 158 -8.83 -5.31 9.36
N TYR A 159 -9.79 -4.58 8.80
CA TYR A 159 -11.21 -4.75 9.13
C TYR A 159 -11.70 -6.15 8.77
N ILE A 160 -11.38 -6.63 7.56
CA ILE A 160 -11.76 -7.99 7.13
C ILE A 160 -11.11 -9.05 8.01
N GLY A 161 -9.80 -8.94 8.29
CA GLY A 161 -9.09 -9.85 9.19
C GLY A 161 -9.74 -9.90 10.56
N TRP A 162 -10.06 -8.75 11.15
CA TRP A 162 -10.71 -8.69 12.43
C TRP A 162 -12.11 -9.34 12.42
N ILE A 163 -12.89 -9.19 11.36
CA ILE A 163 -14.19 -9.89 11.21
C ILE A 163 -13.95 -11.40 11.14
N MET A 164 -13.00 -11.83 10.31
CA MET A 164 -12.76 -13.25 10.01
C MET A 164 -12.07 -14.00 11.14
N ASP A 165 -11.36 -13.34 12.05
CA ASP A 165 -10.78 -13.93 13.26
C ASP A 165 -11.82 -14.52 14.22
N ALA A 166 -13.07 -14.10 14.10
CA ALA A 166 -14.14 -14.71 14.90
C ALA A 166 -14.44 -16.12 14.40
N LYS A 167 -14.39 -17.11 15.30
CA LYS A 167 -14.65 -18.51 14.97
C LYS A 167 -16.12 -18.79 14.63
N LYS A 168 -17.06 -18.14 15.34
CA LYS A 168 -18.51 -18.33 15.16
C LYS A 168 -19.11 -17.34 14.20
N THR A 169 -20.05 -17.78 13.37
CA THR A 169 -20.77 -16.95 12.39
C THR A 169 -21.48 -15.75 13.04
N GLU A 170 -22.15 -15.97 14.17
CA GLU A 170 -22.82 -14.89 14.92
C GLU A 170 -21.84 -13.81 15.39
N SER A 171 -20.64 -14.23 15.80
CA SER A 171 -19.59 -13.28 16.18
C SER A 171 -19.05 -12.49 14.98
N ARG A 172 -19.00 -13.09 13.81
CA ARG A 172 -18.65 -12.40 12.56
C ARG A 172 -19.70 -11.36 12.18
N GLN A 173 -20.99 -11.73 12.25
CA GLN A 173 -22.10 -10.81 11.99
C GLN A 173 -22.08 -9.62 12.95
N ARG A 174 -21.86 -9.87 14.25
CA ARG A 174 -21.71 -8.78 15.23
C ARG A 174 -20.55 -7.85 14.87
N ARG A 175 -19.40 -8.40 14.51
CA ARG A 175 -18.22 -7.61 14.11
C ARG A 175 -18.47 -6.78 12.84
N VAL A 176 -19.22 -7.30 11.87
CA VAL A 176 -19.62 -6.49 10.69
C VAL A 176 -20.45 -5.29 11.12
N LYS A 177 -21.43 -5.46 12.01
CA LYS A 177 -22.23 -4.34 12.53
C LYS A 177 -21.37 -3.32 13.29
N GLU A 178 -20.40 -3.78 14.07
CA GLU A 178 -19.43 -2.90 14.75
C GLU A 178 -18.59 -2.11 13.75
N VAL A 179 -18.12 -2.76 12.68
CA VAL A 179 -17.38 -2.09 11.58
C VAL A 179 -18.24 -1.03 10.91
N ILE A 180 -19.50 -1.31 10.63
CA ILE A 180 -20.44 -0.33 10.06
C ILE A 180 -20.52 0.90 10.98
N THR A 181 -20.77 0.68 12.27
CA THR A 181 -20.86 1.77 13.26
C THR A 181 -19.57 2.59 13.35
N MET A 182 -18.40 1.93 13.31
CA MET A 182 -17.11 2.61 13.34
C MET A 182 -16.90 3.46 12.09
N LEU A 183 -17.18 2.91 10.91
CA LEU A 183 -17.02 3.61 9.63
C LEU A 183 -17.95 4.82 9.53
N GLU A 184 -19.21 4.67 9.92
CA GLU A 184 -20.20 5.76 9.94
C GLU A 184 -19.81 6.90 10.88
N ALA A 185 -19.15 6.56 11.99
CA ALA A 185 -18.64 7.52 12.98
C ALA A 185 -17.24 8.07 12.61
N GLY A 186 -16.64 7.66 11.48
CA GLY A 186 -15.28 8.06 11.09
C GLY A 186 -14.18 7.54 12.02
N ARG A 187 -14.46 6.51 12.82
CA ARG A 187 -13.50 5.89 13.74
C ARG A 187 -12.74 4.76 13.07
N GLN A 188 -11.46 4.60 13.42
CA GLN A 188 -10.61 3.52 12.92
C GLN A 188 -10.53 2.35 13.90
N LEU A 189 -10.29 1.16 13.37
CA LEU A 189 -10.04 -0.04 14.16
C LEU A 189 -8.79 0.17 15.04
N GLY A 190 -8.90 -0.02 16.35
CA GLY A 190 -7.78 0.13 17.28
C GLY A 190 -7.61 1.52 17.92
N MET A 191 -8.43 2.50 17.60
CA MET A 191 -8.52 3.73 18.39
C MET A 191 -9.44 3.49 19.61
N LYS A 192 -8.83 3.30 20.78
CA LYS A 192 -9.47 3.51 22.10
C LYS A 192 -9.27 4.94 22.52
#